data_f162e5b896006068e56ee1e7e91543ed
#
_entry.id   f162e5b896006068e56ee1e7e91543ed
#
_cell.length_a   1.000
_cell.length_b   1.000
_cell.length_c   1.000
_cell.angle_alpha   90.00
_cell.angle_beta   90.00
_cell.angle_gamma   90.00
#
_symmetry.space_group_name_H-M   'P 1'
#
loop_
_entity.id
_entity.type
_entity.pdbx_description
1 polymer ?
#
loop_
_entity_poly.entity_id
_entity_poly.type
_entity_poly.pdbx_seq_one_letter_code
_entity_poly.pdbx_strand_id
1 'polypeptide(L)'
;MESAGRLDISAGSLNNHQGTVVSDGLSVTLDGALDNTSGRLLSQKTLSVSGSELVSDDGLIQSGSDMTLDVQDGVLSNRNTKTRGGISSAGTLTVRAGMLNNQQGFMVGQKDMTLNAGTLDNRQGVLGSQASLQISSGTLMNQKGALKAGTDMLLSGGDVSNQEGTLAAGRDLNAHLNVLENQQGTVVSNGNSRLDVTRSDNQGGRLVAQQSLTLSSTDIINDASGLIQSGASLNLRADTLSNRNSGDRGGVISQGSMTLNAGTLDSTAGVLLSGDALSLTAGVVNNTSGQVVANGLLGWNSQALNNQSGLIQGKGISINTAGQTLDNRGGTLNSLQELTVSTGAMDNRSG
;
A
#
# COMPACT_ATOMS: atom_id res chain seq x y z
N MET A 1 -17.84 32.61 18.47
CA MET A 1 -17.21 32.75 19.80
C MET A 1 -15.75 33.09 19.60
N GLU A 2 -15.21 33.98 20.40
CA GLU A 2 -13.80 34.37 20.32
C GLU A 2 -13.23 34.56 21.72
N SER A 3 -12.00 34.04 21.95
CA SER A 3 -11.25 34.21 23.19
C SER A 3 -9.79 34.49 22.88
N ALA A 4 -9.21 35.51 23.48
CA ALA A 4 -7.78 35.81 23.36
C ALA A 4 -6.90 34.83 24.15
N GLY A 5 -7.49 34.03 25.04
CA GLY A 5 -6.85 32.99 25.80
C GLY A 5 -7.40 31.61 25.45
N ARG A 6 -7.20 30.65 26.36
CA ARG A 6 -7.79 29.30 26.24
C ARG A 6 -9.32 29.40 26.34
N LEU A 7 -10.01 28.64 25.53
CA LEU A 7 -11.45 28.44 25.54
C LEU A 7 -11.77 26.99 25.83
N ASP A 8 -12.47 26.75 26.92
CA ASP A 8 -12.97 25.44 27.30
C ASP A 8 -14.50 25.42 27.18
N ILE A 9 -15.03 24.53 26.35
CA ILE A 9 -16.48 24.33 26.14
C ILE A 9 -16.85 22.96 26.68
N SER A 10 -17.78 22.91 27.63
CA SER A 10 -18.37 21.67 28.13
C SER A 10 -19.89 21.77 27.99
N ALA A 11 -20.49 20.88 27.21
CA ALA A 11 -21.92 20.94 26.89
C ALA A 11 -22.47 19.54 26.48
N GLY A 12 -23.79 19.41 26.44
CA GLY A 12 -24.42 18.22 25.87
C GLY A 12 -24.15 18.08 24.37
N SER A 13 -24.17 19.19 23.63
CA SER A 13 -23.83 19.27 22.19
C SER A 13 -23.38 20.68 21.80
N LEU A 14 -22.70 20.82 20.67
CA LEU A 14 -22.30 22.10 20.10
C LEU A 14 -22.75 22.22 18.65
N ASN A 15 -23.61 23.19 18.35
CA ASN A 15 -23.92 23.57 16.98
C ASN A 15 -23.10 24.81 16.60
N ASN A 16 -22.11 24.61 15.71
CA ASN A 16 -21.28 25.65 15.08
C ASN A 16 -21.50 25.68 13.56
N HIS A 17 -22.68 25.28 13.09
CA HIS A 17 -23.06 25.34 11.68
C HIS A 17 -22.88 26.76 11.12
N GLN A 18 -22.04 26.92 10.08
CA GLN A 18 -21.64 28.21 9.52
C GLN A 18 -21.06 29.20 10.56
N GLY A 19 -20.81 28.73 11.78
CA GLY A 19 -20.28 29.55 12.89
C GLY A 19 -18.75 29.57 12.89
N THR A 20 -18.23 30.42 13.78
CA THR A 20 -16.77 30.49 13.98
C THR A 20 -16.45 30.51 15.48
N VAL A 21 -15.53 29.63 15.86
CA VAL A 21 -14.90 29.60 17.19
C VAL A 21 -13.42 29.85 17.00
N VAL A 22 -12.86 30.83 17.70
CA VAL A 22 -11.43 31.20 17.65
C VAL A 22 -10.89 31.33 19.05
N SER A 23 -9.71 30.75 19.33
CA SER A 23 -9.05 30.91 20.63
C SER A 23 -7.54 30.67 20.52
N ASP A 24 -6.80 31.00 21.57
CA ASP A 24 -5.37 30.66 21.70
C ASP A 24 -5.18 29.16 21.92
N GLY A 25 -6.02 28.51 22.73
CA GLY A 25 -6.14 27.06 22.89
C GLY A 25 -7.61 26.67 22.98
N LEU A 26 -8.03 25.60 22.33
CA LEU A 26 -9.43 25.16 22.28
C LEU A 26 -9.60 23.75 22.83
N SER A 27 -10.50 23.62 23.82
CA SER A 27 -10.95 22.32 24.31
C SER A 27 -12.47 22.26 24.27
N VAL A 28 -13.00 21.28 23.55
CA VAL A 28 -14.44 21.02 23.43
C VAL A 28 -14.72 19.61 23.94
N THR A 29 -15.50 19.52 25.01
CA THR A 29 -15.91 18.26 25.62
C THR A 29 -17.43 18.16 25.60
N LEU A 30 -17.96 17.19 24.88
CA LEU A 30 -19.40 17.05 24.68
C LEU A 30 -19.85 15.64 25.08
N ASP A 31 -21.06 15.52 25.66
CA ASP A 31 -21.73 14.24 25.84
C ASP A 31 -22.31 13.72 24.51
N GLY A 32 -22.65 14.62 23.59
CA GLY A 32 -23.27 14.33 22.29
C GLY A 32 -22.44 14.82 21.12
N ALA A 33 -23.13 15.39 20.11
CA ALA A 33 -22.54 15.73 18.82
C ALA A 33 -21.98 17.16 18.74
N LEU A 34 -20.95 17.31 17.89
CA LEU A 34 -20.49 18.59 17.36
C LEU A 34 -20.89 18.70 15.88
N ASP A 35 -21.73 19.71 15.54
CA ASP A 35 -21.94 20.11 14.16
C ASP A 35 -21.10 21.35 13.82
N ASN A 36 -20.07 21.16 12.98
CA ASN A 36 -19.21 22.22 12.42
C ASN A 36 -19.39 22.30 10.90
N THR A 37 -20.54 21.87 10.36
CA THR A 37 -20.82 21.92 8.92
C THR A 37 -20.68 23.34 8.40
N SER A 38 -19.85 23.56 7.40
CA SER A 38 -19.47 24.87 6.86
C SER A 38 -18.95 25.86 7.93
N GLY A 39 -18.69 25.37 9.15
CA GLY A 39 -18.21 26.16 10.28
C GLY A 39 -16.69 26.17 10.40
N ARG A 40 -16.18 26.89 11.37
CA ARG A 40 -14.74 27.02 11.62
C ARG A 40 -14.44 26.86 13.11
N LEU A 41 -13.52 25.92 13.42
CA LEU A 41 -12.89 25.79 14.74
C LEU A 41 -11.41 26.09 14.59
N LEU A 42 -10.94 27.19 15.18
CA LEU A 42 -9.57 27.65 15.01
C LEU A 42 -8.90 27.81 16.37
N SER A 43 -7.77 27.17 16.54
CA SER A 43 -6.91 27.36 17.71
C SER A 43 -5.50 27.75 17.27
N GLN A 44 -4.92 28.77 17.93
CA GLN A 44 -3.53 29.14 17.66
C GLN A 44 -2.51 28.18 18.27
N LYS A 45 -2.93 27.41 19.28
CA LYS A 45 -2.13 26.34 19.92
C LYS A 45 -2.81 24.99 19.76
N THR A 46 -3.00 24.28 20.85
CA THR A 46 -3.63 22.94 20.84
C THR A 46 -5.14 23.03 20.62
N LEU A 47 -5.67 22.03 19.95
CA LEU A 47 -7.11 21.84 19.75
C LEU A 47 -7.48 20.42 20.18
N SER A 48 -8.47 20.29 21.05
CA SER A 48 -9.03 19.01 21.45
C SER A 48 -10.54 19.03 21.32
N VAL A 49 -11.08 18.01 20.68
CA VAL A 49 -12.53 17.74 20.61
C VAL A 49 -12.79 16.33 21.08
N SER A 50 -13.72 16.19 22.04
CA SER A 50 -14.26 14.89 22.43
C SER A 50 -15.79 14.94 22.42
N GLY A 51 -16.41 13.85 21.94
CA GLY A 51 -17.87 13.73 21.85
C GLY A 51 -18.30 12.39 21.26
N SER A 52 -19.60 12.23 21.00
CA SER A 52 -20.12 11.02 20.36
C SER A 52 -20.12 11.12 18.83
N GLU A 53 -20.08 12.32 18.26
CA GLU A 53 -20.07 12.56 16.83
C GLU A 53 -19.41 13.91 16.53
N LEU A 54 -18.69 14.01 15.42
CA LEU A 54 -18.15 15.24 14.87
C LEU A 54 -18.44 15.31 13.38
N VAL A 55 -19.21 16.30 12.96
CA VAL A 55 -19.48 16.61 11.55
C VAL A 55 -18.81 17.92 11.19
N SER A 56 -17.87 17.91 10.26
CA SER A 56 -17.16 19.08 9.72
C SER A 56 -17.17 19.09 8.20
N ASP A 57 -18.28 18.67 7.60
CA ASP A 57 -18.46 18.67 6.15
C ASP A 57 -18.43 20.11 5.62
N ASP A 58 -17.68 20.37 4.54
CA ASP A 58 -17.40 21.72 4.03
C ASP A 58 -16.81 22.68 5.09
N GLY A 59 -16.43 22.18 6.27
CA GLY A 59 -15.95 22.95 7.40
C GLY A 59 -14.43 23.04 7.48
N LEU A 60 -13.94 23.79 8.48
CA LEU A 60 -12.52 23.93 8.79
C LEU A 60 -12.28 23.67 10.29
N ILE A 61 -11.34 22.78 10.60
CA ILE A 61 -10.79 22.59 11.94
C ILE A 61 -9.28 22.78 11.83
N GLN A 62 -8.74 23.76 12.53
CA GLN A 62 -7.32 24.07 12.44
C GLN A 62 -6.70 24.32 13.82
N SER A 63 -5.52 23.74 14.05
CA SER A 63 -4.68 24.03 15.22
C SER A 63 -3.30 24.54 14.81
N GLY A 64 -2.76 25.46 15.58
CA GLY A 64 -1.38 25.94 15.44
C GLY A 64 -0.35 25.04 16.14
N SER A 65 -0.79 23.97 16.79
CA SER A 65 0.06 22.95 17.42
C SER A 65 -0.67 21.60 17.34
N ASP A 66 -0.59 20.75 18.36
CA ASP A 66 -1.17 19.41 18.33
C ASP A 66 -2.72 19.44 18.31
N MET A 67 -3.31 18.45 17.64
CA MET A 67 -4.75 18.27 17.56
C MET A 67 -5.15 16.87 17.95
N THR A 68 -6.20 16.76 18.75
CA THR A 68 -6.84 15.49 19.10
C THR A 68 -8.34 15.56 18.82
N LEU A 69 -8.84 14.63 18.02
CA LEU A 69 -10.25 14.47 17.72
C LEU A 69 -10.65 13.04 18.14
N ASP A 70 -11.48 12.94 19.16
CA ASP A 70 -11.92 11.64 19.71
C ASP A 70 -13.44 11.59 19.78
N VAL A 71 -14.02 10.79 18.90
CA VAL A 71 -15.45 10.47 18.92
C VAL A 71 -15.72 9.01 19.31
N GLN A 72 -14.70 8.36 19.88
CA GLN A 72 -14.75 6.98 20.33
C GLN A 72 -15.23 6.00 19.22
N ASP A 73 -16.40 5.41 19.38
CA ASP A 73 -17.01 4.49 18.40
C ASP A 73 -18.00 5.22 17.46
N GLY A 74 -18.07 6.55 17.56
CA GLY A 74 -18.96 7.38 16.75
C GLY A 74 -18.40 7.74 15.38
N VAL A 75 -19.04 8.71 14.73
CA VAL A 75 -18.72 9.17 13.38
C VAL A 75 -17.95 10.49 13.42
N LEU A 76 -16.80 10.51 12.74
CA LEU A 76 -16.15 11.75 12.33
C LEU A 76 -16.31 11.93 10.83
N SER A 77 -16.99 13.00 10.42
CA SER A 77 -17.19 13.37 9.02
C SER A 77 -16.43 14.64 8.66
N ASN A 78 -15.62 14.58 7.59
CA ASN A 78 -14.81 15.67 7.03
C ASN A 78 -14.93 15.69 5.51
N ARG A 79 -16.15 15.58 5.00
CA ARG A 79 -16.40 15.47 3.55
C ARG A 79 -16.32 16.82 2.84
N ASN A 80 -16.00 16.76 1.53
CA ASN A 80 -16.05 17.88 0.59
C ASN A 80 -15.14 19.07 0.96
N THR A 81 -14.10 18.83 1.74
CA THR A 81 -13.26 19.91 2.30
C THR A 81 -12.01 20.24 1.46
N LYS A 82 -11.76 19.54 0.33
CA LYS A 82 -10.56 19.76 -0.52
C LYS A 82 -10.32 21.21 -0.93
N THR A 83 -11.36 21.97 -1.13
CA THR A 83 -11.26 23.34 -1.68
C THR A 83 -11.46 24.46 -0.64
N ARG A 84 -11.89 24.12 0.58
CA ARG A 84 -12.31 25.11 1.59
C ARG A 84 -11.65 24.98 2.95
N GLY A 85 -10.82 23.95 3.14
CA GLY A 85 -10.16 23.76 4.42
C GLY A 85 -10.00 22.29 4.79
N GLY A 86 -10.85 21.75 5.65
CA GLY A 86 -10.73 20.43 6.22
C GLY A 86 -10.09 20.43 7.59
N ILE A 87 -9.36 19.39 7.93
CA ILE A 87 -8.70 19.24 9.22
C ILE A 87 -7.21 19.43 9.04
N SER A 88 -6.62 20.40 9.76
CA SER A 88 -5.20 20.72 9.64
C SER A 88 -4.57 21.00 11.01
N SER A 89 -3.51 20.27 11.35
CA SER A 89 -2.71 20.47 12.55
C SER A 89 -1.28 20.89 12.18
N ALA A 90 -0.77 21.96 12.80
CA ALA A 90 0.63 22.34 12.68
C ALA A 90 1.58 21.46 13.55
N GLY A 91 1.03 20.70 14.48
CA GLY A 91 1.70 19.67 15.27
C GLY A 91 1.30 18.26 14.85
N THR A 92 1.21 17.38 15.84
CA THR A 92 0.68 16.03 15.68
C THR A 92 -0.85 16.08 15.47
N LEU A 93 -1.37 15.09 14.74
CA LEU A 93 -2.81 14.90 14.58
C LEU A 93 -3.18 13.49 15.03
N THR A 94 -4.01 13.40 16.06
CA THR A 94 -4.54 12.13 16.55
C THR A 94 -6.05 12.09 16.36
N VAL A 95 -6.55 11.03 15.71
CA VAL A 95 -7.98 10.83 15.47
C VAL A 95 -8.38 9.45 15.93
N ARG A 96 -9.48 9.38 16.67
CA ARG A 96 -10.16 8.15 17.04
C ARG A 96 -11.65 8.23 16.70
N ALA A 97 -12.15 7.26 15.93
CA ALA A 97 -13.55 7.18 15.53
C ALA A 97 -13.96 5.71 15.28
N GLY A 98 -15.23 5.38 15.42
CA GLY A 98 -15.79 4.15 14.88
C GLY A 98 -15.82 4.20 13.35
N MET A 99 -16.24 5.35 12.79
CA MET A 99 -16.21 5.63 11.36
C MET A 99 -15.56 6.99 11.10
N LEU A 100 -14.49 7.02 10.31
CA LEU A 100 -13.89 8.24 9.79
C LEU A 100 -14.24 8.39 8.31
N ASN A 101 -15.04 9.40 7.98
CA ASN A 101 -15.41 9.72 6.60
C ASN A 101 -14.67 10.98 6.12
N ASN A 102 -13.65 10.78 5.27
CA ASN A 102 -12.88 11.84 4.61
C ASN A 102 -13.11 11.86 3.10
N GLN A 103 -14.29 11.48 2.65
CA GLN A 103 -14.64 11.41 1.23
C GLN A 103 -14.56 12.80 0.58
N GLN A 104 -13.71 12.95 -0.46
CA GLN A 104 -13.39 14.25 -1.06
C GLN A 104 -12.88 15.29 -0.02
N GLY A 105 -12.43 14.80 1.13
CA GLY A 105 -11.94 15.61 2.23
C GLY A 105 -10.42 15.82 2.19
N PHE A 106 -9.97 16.69 3.05
CA PHE A 106 -8.55 16.99 3.27
C PHE A 106 -8.25 16.95 4.76
N MET A 107 -7.28 16.13 5.16
CA MET A 107 -6.82 16.01 6.55
C MET A 107 -5.30 15.90 6.58
N VAL A 108 -4.63 16.81 7.29
CA VAL A 108 -3.16 16.91 7.30
C VAL A 108 -2.61 17.24 8.68
N GLY A 109 -1.55 16.51 9.08
CA GLY A 109 -0.66 16.85 10.18
C GLY A 109 0.71 17.32 9.66
N GLN A 110 1.24 18.40 10.22
CA GLN A 110 2.60 18.86 9.88
C GLN A 110 3.68 18.03 10.60
N LYS A 111 3.31 17.25 11.61
CA LYS A 111 4.12 16.23 12.27
C LYS A 111 3.46 14.87 12.10
N ASP A 112 3.65 13.96 13.06
CA ASP A 112 3.07 12.62 12.99
C ASP A 112 1.54 12.66 12.98
N MET A 113 0.95 11.76 12.22
CA MET A 113 -0.49 11.55 12.19
C MET A 113 -0.81 10.11 12.60
N THR A 114 -1.73 9.96 13.54
CA THR A 114 -2.24 8.66 13.99
C THR A 114 -3.75 8.62 13.84
N LEU A 115 -4.25 7.68 13.06
CA LEU A 115 -5.66 7.45 12.81
C LEU A 115 -6.06 6.05 13.28
N ASN A 116 -7.03 5.98 14.18
CA ASN A 116 -7.64 4.73 14.63
C ASN A 116 -9.13 4.77 14.30
N ALA A 117 -9.59 3.90 13.40
CA ALA A 117 -10.98 3.85 12.99
C ALA A 117 -11.44 2.40 12.74
N GLY A 118 -12.68 2.08 13.08
CA GLY A 118 -13.30 0.82 12.63
C GLY A 118 -13.38 0.78 11.10
N THR A 119 -13.88 1.86 10.50
CA THR A 119 -13.93 2.08 9.04
C THR A 119 -13.36 3.44 8.71
N LEU A 120 -12.48 3.49 7.71
CA LEU A 120 -11.91 4.72 7.16
C LEU A 120 -12.28 4.85 5.68
N ASP A 121 -13.09 5.86 5.35
CA ASP A 121 -13.44 6.20 3.97
C ASP A 121 -12.66 7.44 3.52
N ASN A 122 -11.65 7.22 2.68
CA ASN A 122 -10.83 8.29 2.06
C ASN A 122 -11.01 8.33 0.54
N ARG A 123 -12.16 7.88 0.03
CA ARG A 123 -12.41 7.90 -1.42
C ARG A 123 -12.33 9.30 -1.97
N GLN A 124 -11.46 9.49 -2.99
CA GLN A 124 -11.16 10.80 -3.58
C GLN A 124 -10.64 11.84 -2.57
N GLY A 125 -10.37 11.44 -1.32
CA GLY A 125 -9.85 12.30 -0.25
C GLY A 125 -8.31 12.31 -0.21
N VAL A 126 -7.79 13.16 0.67
CA VAL A 126 -6.36 13.24 0.97
C VAL A 126 -6.16 13.16 2.47
N LEU A 127 -5.36 12.19 2.89
CA LEU A 127 -4.82 12.10 4.25
C LEU A 127 -3.30 12.23 4.14
N GLY A 128 -2.71 13.15 4.89
CA GLY A 128 -1.28 13.40 4.81
C GLY A 128 -0.61 13.73 6.13
N SER A 129 0.63 13.30 6.29
CA SER A 129 1.53 13.72 7.34
C SER A 129 2.84 14.21 6.73
N GLN A 130 3.43 15.26 7.25
CA GLN A 130 4.79 15.68 6.84
C GLN A 130 5.88 14.80 7.50
N ALA A 131 5.54 14.05 8.54
CA ALA A 131 6.38 13.05 9.19
C ALA A 131 5.78 11.65 8.99
N SER A 132 5.56 10.89 10.06
CA SER A 132 5.02 9.52 9.96
C SER A 132 3.50 9.51 9.90
N LEU A 133 2.94 8.59 9.13
CA LEU A 133 1.50 8.31 9.07
C LEU A 133 1.24 6.89 9.58
N GLN A 134 0.49 6.79 10.66
CA GLN A 134 0.04 5.51 11.21
C GLN A 134 -1.48 5.39 11.09
N ILE A 135 -1.95 4.34 10.46
CA ILE A 135 -3.38 4.04 10.32
C ILE A 135 -3.64 2.63 10.83
N SER A 136 -4.61 2.52 11.76
CA SER A 136 -5.19 1.26 12.17
C SER A 136 -6.68 1.27 11.85
N SER A 137 -7.13 0.36 10.97
CA SER A 137 -8.54 0.33 10.53
C SER A 137 -8.97 -1.07 10.15
N GLY A 138 -10.21 -1.44 10.53
CA GLY A 138 -10.83 -2.68 10.05
C GLY A 138 -11.06 -2.69 8.54
N THR A 139 -11.47 -1.56 7.97
CA THR A 139 -11.62 -1.36 6.52
C THR A 139 -11.14 0.03 6.13
N LEU A 140 -10.26 0.10 5.12
CA LEU A 140 -9.78 1.35 4.52
C LEU A 140 -10.17 1.42 3.04
N MET A 141 -11.03 2.37 2.71
CA MET A 141 -11.43 2.68 1.34
C MET A 141 -10.64 3.91 0.86
N ASN A 142 -9.70 3.71 -0.08
CA ASN A 142 -8.85 4.77 -0.64
C ASN A 142 -8.97 4.85 -2.17
N GLN A 143 -10.10 4.43 -2.74
CA GLN A 143 -10.29 4.47 -4.20
C GLN A 143 -10.19 5.91 -4.71
N LYS A 144 -9.28 6.15 -5.65
CA LYS A 144 -8.96 7.49 -6.19
C LYS A 144 -8.53 8.50 -5.12
N GLY A 145 -8.27 8.04 -3.90
CA GLY A 145 -7.78 8.84 -2.78
C GLY A 145 -6.26 8.80 -2.67
N ALA A 146 -5.72 9.56 -1.73
CA ALA A 146 -4.29 9.60 -1.46
C ALA A 146 -4.00 9.54 0.04
N LEU A 147 -3.12 8.60 0.43
CA LEU A 147 -2.47 8.56 1.73
C LEU A 147 -0.99 8.89 1.53
N LYS A 148 -0.48 9.88 2.25
CA LYS A 148 0.90 10.34 2.10
C LYS A 148 1.58 10.50 3.45
N ALA A 149 2.73 9.88 3.62
CA ALA A 149 3.64 10.11 4.74
C ALA A 149 4.91 10.81 4.23
N GLY A 150 5.36 11.84 4.91
CA GLY A 150 6.64 12.50 4.61
C GLY A 150 7.83 11.61 4.96
N THR A 151 7.68 10.72 5.94
CA THR A 151 8.66 9.69 6.30
C THR A 151 8.02 8.30 6.22
N ASP A 152 7.72 7.67 7.33
CA ASP A 152 7.25 6.30 7.38
C ASP A 152 5.74 6.19 7.30
N MET A 153 5.26 5.15 6.64
CA MET A 153 3.86 4.76 6.64
C MET A 153 3.69 3.40 7.30
N LEU A 154 2.82 3.34 8.30
CA LEU A 154 2.40 2.09 8.94
C LEU A 154 0.89 1.91 8.74
N LEU A 155 0.52 0.82 8.07
CA LEU A 155 -0.87 0.40 7.88
C LEU A 155 -1.09 -0.92 8.61
N SER A 156 -2.10 -0.98 9.45
CA SER A 156 -2.46 -2.19 10.17
C SER A 156 -3.98 -2.38 10.20
N GLY A 157 -4.41 -3.61 10.08
CA GLY A 157 -5.83 -3.94 10.20
C GLY A 157 -6.36 -4.93 9.17
N GLY A 158 -7.55 -4.67 8.66
CA GLY A 158 -8.28 -5.55 7.75
C GLY A 158 -8.01 -5.26 6.27
N ASP A 159 -9.08 -4.94 5.54
CA ASP A 159 -9.03 -4.81 4.09
C ASP A 159 -8.72 -3.37 3.66
N VAL A 160 -7.79 -3.23 2.72
CA VAL A 160 -7.43 -1.95 2.09
C VAL A 160 -7.78 -2.00 0.61
N SER A 161 -8.68 -1.13 0.18
CA SER A 161 -9.01 -0.92 -1.21
C SER A 161 -8.36 0.37 -1.72
N ASN A 162 -7.30 0.23 -2.54
CA ASN A 162 -6.51 1.31 -3.13
C ASN A 162 -6.68 1.38 -4.65
N GLN A 163 -7.82 0.98 -5.17
CA GLN A 163 -8.10 0.99 -6.61
C GLN A 163 -7.99 2.40 -7.20
N GLU A 164 -7.13 2.60 -8.19
CA GLU A 164 -6.79 3.91 -8.76
C GLU A 164 -6.29 4.93 -7.71
N GLY A 165 -6.05 4.51 -6.46
CA GLY A 165 -5.59 5.35 -5.35
C GLY A 165 -4.06 5.34 -5.20
N THR A 166 -3.57 6.11 -4.24
CA THR A 166 -2.15 6.24 -3.95
C THR A 166 -1.86 6.05 -2.46
N LEU A 167 -0.91 5.17 -2.16
CA LEU A 167 -0.24 5.05 -0.86
C LEU A 167 1.23 5.42 -1.07
N ALA A 168 1.72 6.48 -0.43
CA ALA A 168 3.08 6.97 -0.65
C ALA A 168 3.80 7.26 0.67
N ALA A 169 4.94 6.61 0.88
CA ALA A 169 5.84 6.84 1.99
C ALA A 169 7.13 7.51 1.52
N GLY A 170 7.53 8.59 2.20
CA GLY A 170 8.78 9.30 1.92
C GLY A 170 10.03 8.52 2.35
N ARG A 171 9.89 7.50 3.19
CA ARG A 171 10.93 6.56 3.60
C ARG A 171 10.40 5.13 3.52
N ASP A 172 10.02 4.52 4.62
CA ASP A 172 9.65 3.12 4.68
C ASP A 172 8.12 2.93 4.73
N LEU A 173 7.64 1.87 4.10
CA LEU A 173 6.23 1.46 4.16
C LEU A 173 6.12 0.08 4.78
N ASN A 174 5.37 -0.04 5.88
CA ASN A 174 5.05 -1.29 6.51
C ASN A 174 3.53 -1.48 6.51
N ALA A 175 3.07 -2.60 6.01
CA ALA A 175 1.65 -2.96 6.00
C ALA A 175 1.43 -4.39 6.51
N HIS A 176 0.49 -4.53 7.43
CA HIS A 176 0.01 -5.83 7.92
C HIS A 176 -1.52 -5.85 7.80
N LEU A 177 -2.02 -6.56 6.79
CA LEU A 177 -3.42 -6.45 6.32
C LEU A 177 -3.99 -7.84 5.98
N ASN A 178 -5.33 -7.95 5.92
CA ASN A 178 -5.97 -9.09 5.30
C ASN A 178 -5.86 -9.01 3.78
N VAL A 179 -6.39 -7.96 3.19
CA VAL A 179 -6.45 -7.80 1.73
C VAL A 179 -5.86 -6.45 1.33
N LEU A 180 -5.05 -6.45 0.27
CA LEU A 180 -4.64 -5.25 -0.44
C LEU A 180 -5.16 -5.31 -1.88
N GLU A 181 -6.21 -4.55 -2.18
CA GLU A 181 -6.71 -4.35 -3.54
C GLU A 181 -6.06 -3.10 -4.13
N ASN A 182 -5.08 -3.28 -5.03
CA ASN A 182 -4.31 -2.21 -5.65
C ASN A 182 -4.49 -2.18 -7.18
N GLN A 183 -5.65 -2.59 -7.69
CA GLN A 183 -5.90 -2.61 -9.12
C GLN A 183 -5.80 -1.18 -9.68
N GLN A 184 -4.90 -0.98 -10.65
CA GLN A 184 -4.59 0.32 -11.24
C GLN A 184 -4.13 1.38 -10.21
N GLY A 185 -3.94 1.00 -8.94
CA GLY A 185 -3.47 1.85 -7.87
C GLY A 185 -1.94 1.90 -7.79
N THR A 186 -1.44 2.75 -6.91
CA THR A 186 0.00 2.91 -6.68
C THR A 186 0.31 2.80 -5.19
N VAL A 187 1.24 1.91 -4.85
CA VAL A 187 1.88 1.82 -3.55
C VAL A 187 3.37 2.07 -3.76
N VAL A 188 3.91 3.12 -3.14
CA VAL A 188 5.31 3.51 -3.33
C VAL A 188 5.98 3.89 -2.03
N SER A 189 7.24 3.48 -1.87
CA SER A 189 8.14 3.98 -0.83
C SER A 189 9.47 4.44 -1.43
N ASN A 190 10.07 5.48 -0.86
CA ASN A 190 11.42 5.90 -1.24
C ASN A 190 12.50 5.09 -0.49
N GLY A 191 12.15 4.36 0.55
CA GLY A 191 12.98 3.41 1.28
C GLY A 191 12.55 1.98 1.00
N ASN A 192 12.41 1.19 2.08
CA ASN A 192 11.98 -0.19 2.02
C ASN A 192 10.46 -0.30 2.08
N SER A 193 9.93 -1.36 1.49
CA SER A 193 8.54 -1.78 1.70
C SER A 193 8.49 -3.19 2.27
N ARG A 194 7.69 -3.37 3.31
CA ARG A 194 7.31 -4.66 3.86
C ARG A 194 5.80 -4.80 3.88
N LEU A 195 5.29 -5.74 3.12
CA LEU A 195 3.87 -6.02 2.99
C LEU A 195 3.62 -7.47 3.43
N ASP A 196 2.96 -7.65 4.56
CA ASP A 196 2.47 -8.92 5.05
C ASP A 196 0.95 -8.92 4.89
N VAL A 197 0.43 -9.59 3.89
CA VAL A 197 -0.99 -9.56 3.53
C VAL A 197 -1.49 -10.97 3.22
N THR A 198 -2.75 -11.30 3.52
CA THR A 198 -3.29 -12.59 3.12
C THR A 198 -3.51 -12.67 1.61
N ARG A 199 -4.03 -11.61 1.00
CA ARG A 199 -4.21 -11.51 -0.45
C ARG A 199 -3.77 -10.16 -0.97
N SER A 200 -2.97 -10.15 -2.05
CA SER A 200 -2.55 -8.94 -2.77
C SER A 200 -3.02 -8.99 -4.22
N ASP A 201 -3.87 -8.06 -4.63
CA ASP A 201 -4.33 -7.91 -6.01
C ASP A 201 -3.77 -6.62 -6.60
N ASN A 202 -2.77 -6.76 -7.48
CA ASN A 202 -2.05 -5.66 -8.11
C ASN A 202 -2.25 -5.63 -9.64
N GLN A 203 -3.40 -6.08 -10.14
CA GLN A 203 -3.68 -6.09 -11.58
C GLN A 203 -3.63 -4.67 -12.17
N GLY A 204 -2.74 -4.44 -13.12
CA GLY A 204 -2.50 -3.11 -13.69
C GLY A 204 -1.99 -2.07 -12.70
N GLY A 205 -1.78 -2.43 -11.44
CA GLY A 205 -1.29 -1.56 -10.37
C GLY A 205 0.23 -1.57 -10.24
N ARG A 206 0.74 -0.83 -9.27
CA ARG A 206 2.17 -0.68 -9.00
C ARG A 206 2.47 -0.83 -7.52
N LEU A 207 3.37 -1.76 -7.18
CA LEU A 207 4.01 -1.87 -5.86
C LEU A 207 5.50 -1.60 -6.06
N VAL A 208 6.00 -0.47 -5.57
CA VAL A 208 7.37 -0.02 -5.85
C VAL A 208 8.07 0.41 -4.56
N ALA A 209 9.24 -0.16 -4.29
CA ALA A 209 10.17 0.33 -3.27
C ALA A 209 11.47 0.77 -3.94
N GLN A 210 11.97 1.95 -3.58
CA GLN A 210 13.25 2.43 -4.14
C GLN A 210 14.46 1.68 -3.56
N GLN A 211 14.28 1.01 -2.41
CA GLN A 211 15.26 0.10 -1.82
C GLN A 211 14.75 -1.33 -1.92
N SER A 212 14.62 -2.04 -0.81
CA SER A 212 14.18 -3.43 -0.80
C SER A 212 12.67 -3.55 -0.67
N LEU A 213 12.08 -4.54 -1.35
CA LEU A 213 10.67 -4.92 -1.22
C LEU A 213 10.57 -6.36 -0.71
N THR A 214 9.84 -6.53 0.37
CA THR A 214 9.39 -7.85 0.85
C THR A 214 7.87 -7.89 0.79
N LEU A 215 7.33 -8.87 0.08
CA LEU A 215 5.89 -9.14 0.02
C LEU A 215 5.65 -10.60 0.38
N SER A 216 4.92 -10.82 1.45
CA SER A 216 4.47 -12.13 1.90
C SER A 216 2.94 -12.20 1.81
N SER A 217 2.41 -13.19 1.13
CA SER A 217 0.97 -13.35 0.90
C SER A 217 0.62 -14.82 0.69
N THR A 218 -0.63 -15.20 0.89
CA THR A 218 -1.15 -16.47 0.37
C THR A 218 -1.30 -16.37 -1.14
N ASP A 219 -1.97 -15.31 -1.61
CA ASP A 219 -2.21 -15.09 -3.05
C ASP A 219 -1.66 -13.74 -3.49
N ILE A 220 -0.78 -13.75 -4.50
CA ILE A 220 -0.30 -12.56 -5.21
C ILE A 220 -0.81 -12.61 -6.65
N ILE A 221 -1.59 -11.61 -7.04
CA ILE A 221 -2.08 -11.42 -8.41
C ILE A 221 -1.44 -10.15 -8.96
N ASN A 222 -0.52 -10.29 -9.94
CA ASN A 222 0.21 -9.21 -10.59
C ASN A 222 -0.01 -9.23 -12.11
N ASP A 223 -1.20 -9.57 -12.54
CA ASP A 223 -1.58 -9.75 -13.94
C ASP A 223 -1.80 -8.41 -14.66
N ALA A 224 -2.01 -8.48 -15.96
CA ALA A 224 -2.48 -7.36 -16.78
C ALA A 224 -1.61 -6.09 -16.64
N SER A 225 -0.31 -6.24 -16.83
CA SER A 225 0.70 -5.19 -16.68
C SER A 225 0.88 -4.67 -15.24
N GLY A 226 0.47 -5.44 -14.23
CA GLY A 226 0.83 -5.16 -12.84
C GLY A 226 2.35 -5.13 -12.66
N LEU A 227 2.85 -4.19 -11.86
CA LEU A 227 4.28 -4.03 -11.59
C LEU A 227 4.58 -4.20 -10.10
N ILE A 228 5.48 -5.15 -9.79
CA ILE A 228 6.11 -5.28 -8.49
C ILE A 228 7.61 -4.99 -8.70
N GLN A 229 8.11 -3.92 -8.10
CA GLN A 229 9.49 -3.47 -8.36
C GLN A 229 10.24 -3.09 -7.09
N SER A 230 11.53 -3.46 -7.03
CA SER A 230 12.47 -2.97 -6.02
C SER A 230 13.72 -2.35 -6.67
N GLY A 231 14.25 -1.31 -6.03
CA GLY A 231 15.52 -0.67 -6.43
C GLY A 231 16.77 -1.41 -5.91
N ALA A 232 16.62 -2.30 -4.92
CA ALA A 232 17.71 -3.12 -4.40
C ALA A 232 17.33 -4.60 -4.45
N SER A 233 16.86 -5.19 -3.36
CA SER A 233 16.48 -6.60 -3.33
C SER A 233 14.97 -6.79 -3.32
N LEU A 234 14.50 -7.85 -3.96
CA LEU A 234 13.10 -8.26 -3.97
C LEU A 234 12.95 -9.64 -3.35
N ASN A 235 12.08 -9.74 -2.36
CA ASN A 235 11.73 -11.01 -1.73
C ASN A 235 10.22 -11.23 -1.80
N LEU A 236 9.79 -12.21 -2.57
CA LEU A 236 8.38 -12.61 -2.70
C LEU A 236 8.17 -14.00 -2.10
N ARG A 237 7.14 -14.11 -1.29
CA ARG A 237 6.67 -15.38 -0.76
C ARG A 237 5.16 -15.48 -0.93
N ALA A 238 4.69 -16.57 -1.56
CA ALA A 238 3.28 -16.83 -1.76
C ALA A 238 2.97 -18.33 -1.81
N ASP A 239 1.72 -18.72 -1.59
CA ASP A 239 1.25 -20.05 -1.99
C ASP A 239 0.96 -20.04 -3.49
N THR A 240 0.32 -18.96 -3.99
CA THR A 240 0.11 -18.73 -5.42
C THR A 240 0.64 -17.37 -5.86
N LEU A 241 1.40 -17.34 -6.96
CA LEU A 241 1.82 -16.12 -7.64
C LEU A 241 1.39 -16.16 -9.10
N SER A 242 0.49 -15.26 -9.48
CA SER A 242 0.12 -15.00 -10.86
C SER A 242 0.79 -13.72 -11.34
N ASN A 243 1.55 -13.80 -12.44
CA ASN A 243 2.26 -12.68 -13.07
C ASN A 243 2.05 -12.72 -14.59
N ARG A 244 0.81 -12.91 -15.02
CA ARG A 244 0.46 -13.11 -16.43
C ARG A 244 0.31 -11.79 -17.17
N ASN A 245 0.68 -11.84 -18.46
CA ASN A 245 0.44 -10.72 -19.38
C ASN A 245 1.04 -9.40 -18.86
N SER A 246 2.32 -9.43 -18.51
CA SER A 246 3.03 -8.26 -17.95
C SER A 246 3.14 -7.10 -18.94
N GLY A 247 3.05 -7.36 -20.26
CA GLY A 247 3.26 -6.34 -21.27
C GLY A 247 4.65 -5.70 -21.19
N ASP A 248 4.80 -4.51 -21.77
CA ASP A 248 6.09 -3.82 -21.84
C ASP A 248 6.49 -3.10 -20.55
N ARG A 249 5.56 -2.93 -19.61
CA ARG A 249 5.75 -2.07 -18.41
C ARG A 249 5.47 -2.75 -17.09
N GLY A 250 4.93 -3.96 -17.12
CA GLY A 250 4.60 -4.75 -15.92
C GLY A 250 5.63 -5.82 -15.64
N GLY A 251 5.32 -6.65 -14.65
CA GLY A 251 6.12 -7.80 -14.23
C GLY A 251 6.65 -7.70 -12.82
N VAL A 252 7.55 -8.60 -12.49
CA VAL A 252 8.25 -8.65 -11.20
C VAL A 252 9.71 -8.32 -11.46
N ILE A 253 10.17 -7.17 -10.95
CA ILE A 253 11.46 -6.59 -11.33
C ILE A 253 12.25 -6.22 -10.08
N SER A 254 13.49 -6.67 -9.99
CA SER A 254 14.47 -6.21 -9.01
C SER A 254 15.67 -5.60 -9.72
N GLN A 255 16.14 -4.44 -9.26
CA GLN A 255 17.41 -3.89 -9.77
C GLN A 255 18.63 -4.63 -9.20
N GLY A 256 18.52 -5.24 -8.02
CA GLY A 256 19.52 -6.14 -7.46
C GLY A 256 19.03 -7.59 -7.51
N SER A 257 19.29 -8.36 -6.44
CA SER A 257 18.91 -9.78 -6.36
C SER A 257 17.41 -9.97 -6.14
N MET A 258 16.90 -11.10 -6.61
CA MET A 258 15.51 -11.52 -6.41
C MET A 258 15.47 -12.90 -5.76
N THR A 259 14.64 -13.04 -4.74
CA THR A 259 14.26 -14.33 -4.16
C THR A 259 12.75 -14.50 -4.30
N LEU A 260 12.33 -15.58 -4.94
CA LEU A 260 10.94 -15.92 -5.16
C LEU A 260 10.66 -17.31 -4.62
N ASN A 261 9.74 -17.42 -3.67
CA ASN A 261 9.27 -18.68 -3.13
C ASN A 261 7.75 -18.76 -3.32
N ALA A 262 7.28 -19.75 -4.08
CA ALA A 262 5.86 -19.94 -4.34
C ALA A 262 5.45 -21.43 -4.31
N GLY A 263 4.23 -21.74 -3.92
CA GLY A 263 3.64 -23.05 -4.15
C GLY A 263 3.42 -23.26 -5.66
N THR A 264 2.77 -22.29 -6.31
CA THR A 264 2.62 -22.24 -7.78
C THR A 264 3.00 -20.87 -8.32
N LEU A 265 3.66 -20.85 -9.47
CA LEU A 265 4.00 -19.65 -10.23
C LEU A 265 3.43 -19.75 -11.65
N ASP A 266 2.53 -18.85 -12.00
CA ASP A 266 2.08 -18.66 -13.38
C ASP A 266 2.60 -17.33 -13.92
N SER A 267 3.61 -17.39 -14.80
CA SER A 267 4.22 -16.27 -15.51
C SER A 267 3.97 -16.34 -17.01
N THR A 268 2.79 -16.86 -17.42
CA THR A 268 2.40 -16.93 -18.83
C THR A 268 2.42 -15.53 -19.46
N ALA A 269 3.22 -15.34 -20.52
CA ALA A 269 3.50 -14.04 -21.12
C ALA A 269 3.89 -12.97 -20.06
N GLY A 270 4.45 -13.41 -18.94
CA GLY A 270 4.90 -12.60 -17.83
C GLY A 270 6.39 -12.30 -17.89
N VAL A 271 6.83 -11.33 -17.09
CA VAL A 271 8.25 -10.93 -16.99
C VAL A 271 8.70 -11.04 -15.54
N LEU A 272 9.80 -11.79 -15.33
CA LEU A 272 10.57 -11.81 -14.10
C LEU A 272 12.00 -11.33 -14.45
N LEU A 273 12.42 -10.21 -13.89
CA LEU A 273 13.72 -9.63 -14.19
C LEU A 273 14.49 -9.33 -12.92
N SER A 274 15.68 -9.92 -12.79
CA SER A 274 16.63 -9.64 -11.71
C SER A 274 17.88 -8.96 -12.27
N GLY A 275 18.24 -7.82 -11.69
CA GLY A 275 19.46 -7.09 -12.04
C GLY A 275 20.75 -7.75 -11.56
N ASP A 276 20.64 -8.75 -10.68
CA ASP A 276 21.73 -9.60 -10.19
C ASP A 276 21.23 -11.06 -10.14
N ALA A 277 21.54 -11.79 -9.07
CA ALA A 277 21.13 -13.20 -8.94
C ALA A 277 19.62 -13.35 -8.76
N LEU A 278 19.04 -14.40 -9.33
CA LEU A 278 17.68 -14.88 -9.11
C LEU A 278 17.70 -16.25 -8.45
N SER A 279 17.07 -16.34 -7.28
CA SER A 279 16.76 -17.62 -6.63
C SER A 279 15.26 -17.85 -6.69
N LEU A 280 14.83 -18.85 -7.46
CA LEU A 280 13.44 -19.24 -7.61
C LEU A 280 13.21 -20.64 -7.04
N THR A 281 12.28 -20.75 -6.11
CA THR A 281 11.80 -22.04 -5.59
C THR A 281 10.28 -22.08 -5.72
N ALA A 282 9.76 -23.09 -6.41
CA ALA A 282 8.31 -23.25 -6.56
C ALA A 282 7.92 -24.73 -6.69
N GLY A 283 6.65 -25.03 -6.44
CA GLY A 283 6.12 -26.36 -6.76
C GLY A 283 5.97 -26.51 -8.28
N VAL A 284 4.98 -25.86 -8.85
CA VAL A 284 4.72 -25.88 -10.30
C VAL A 284 5.00 -24.51 -10.89
N VAL A 285 5.70 -24.48 -12.03
CA VAL A 285 5.96 -23.23 -12.75
C VAL A 285 5.48 -23.32 -14.19
N ASN A 286 4.69 -22.33 -14.59
CA ASN A 286 4.30 -22.09 -15.95
C ASN A 286 4.92 -20.76 -16.44
N ASN A 287 5.87 -20.85 -17.36
CA ASN A 287 6.53 -19.72 -18.05
C ASN A 287 6.24 -19.75 -19.55
N THR A 288 5.05 -20.22 -19.97
CA THR A 288 4.66 -20.25 -21.37
C THR A 288 4.70 -18.85 -21.98
N SER A 289 5.50 -18.67 -23.03
CA SER A 289 5.74 -17.37 -23.68
C SER A 289 6.22 -16.26 -22.73
N GLY A 290 6.61 -16.61 -21.50
CA GLY A 290 7.11 -15.67 -20.50
C GLY A 290 8.63 -15.50 -20.58
N GLN A 291 9.14 -14.55 -19.83
CA GLN A 291 10.57 -14.23 -19.76
C GLN A 291 11.05 -14.23 -18.32
N VAL A 292 12.07 -15.04 -18.04
CA VAL A 292 12.79 -15.04 -16.77
C VAL A 292 14.25 -14.71 -17.06
N VAL A 293 14.69 -13.55 -16.59
CA VAL A 293 16.04 -13.03 -16.88
C VAL A 293 16.75 -12.66 -15.59
N ALA A 294 17.96 -13.16 -15.40
CA ALA A 294 18.88 -12.76 -14.35
C ALA A 294 20.18 -12.25 -14.95
N ASN A 295 20.62 -11.06 -14.57
CA ASN A 295 21.95 -10.57 -14.98
C ASN A 295 23.09 -11.29 -14.22
N GLY A 296 22.79 -11.93 -13.08
CA GLY A 296 23.67 -12.78 -12.31
C GLY A 296 23.37 -14.27 -12.48
N LEU A 297 23.64 -15.07 -11.44
CA LEU A 297 23.34 -16.48 -11.40
C LEU A 297 21.82 -16.69 -11.26
N LEU A 298 21.31 -17.67 -11.99
CA LEU A 298 19.91 -18.10 -11.90
C LEU A 298 19.86 -19.51 -11.29
N GLY A 299 19.36 -19.59 -10.07
CA GLY A 299 19.07 -20.85 -9.39
C GLY A 299 17.58 -21.14 -9.42
N TRP A 300 17.19 -22.29 -9.95
CA TRP A 300 15.80 -22.68 -10.12
C TRP A 300 15.54 -24.05 -9.52
N ASN A 301 14.66 -24.12 -8.55
CA ASN A 301 14.19 -25.36 -7.97
C ASN A 301 12.66 -25.44 -8.10
N SER A 302 12.17 -26.48 -8.80
CA SER A 302 10.73 -26.71 -8.93
C SER A 302 10.40 -28.20 -9.01
N GLN A 303 9.14 -28.57 -8.90
CA GLN A 303 8.69 -29.92 -9.21
C GLN A 303 8.47 -30.08 -10.72
N ALA A 304 7.76 -29.13 -11.35
CA ALA A 304 7.54 -29.14 -12.79
C ALA A 304 7.82 -27.77 -13.38
N LEU A 305 8.34 -27.74 -14.61
CA LEU A 305 8.61 -26.50 -15.35
C LEU A 305 8.08 -26.61 -16.77
N ASN A 306 7.13 -25.76 -17.10
CA ASN A 306 6.69 -25.50 -18.46
C ASN A 306 7.32 -24.18 -18.94
N ASN A 307 8.20 -24.24 -19.94
CA ASN A 307 8.84 -23.10 -20.61
C ASN A 307 8.54 -23.10 -22.11
N GLN A 308 7.36 -23.55 -22.51
CA GLN A 308 6.97 -23.56 -23.94
C GLN A 308 7.01 -22.14 -24.51
N SER A 309 7.77 -21.95 -25.60
CA SER A 309 7.99 -20.65 -26.24
C SER A 309 8.49 -19.56 -25.28
N GLY A 310 8.91 -19.90 -24.07
CA GLY A 310 9.42 -18.97 -23.06
C GLY A 310 10.94 -18.79 -23.13
N LEU A 311 11.43 -17.76 -22.47
CA LEU A 311 12.86 -17.47 -22.31
C LEU A 311 13.26 -17.61 -20.85
N ILE A 312 14.32 -18.39 -20.60
CA ILE A 312 15.06 -18.39 -19.33
C ILE A 312 16.50 -18.03 -19.64
N GLN A 313 16.96 -16.89 -19.10
CA GLN A 313 18.31 -16.38 -19.37
C GLN A 313 19.04 -16.02 -18.08
N GLY A 314 20.33 -16.33 -17.99
CA GLY A 314 21.18 -15.99 -16.86
C GLY A 314 22.66 -15.97 -17.22
N LYS A 315 23.49 -15.40 -16.32
CA LYS A 315 24.94 -15.47 -16.44
C LYS A 315 25.43 -16.91 -16.27
N GLY A 316 24.90 -17.63 -15.31
CA GLY A 316 24.99 -19.08 -15.14
C GLY A 316 23.61 -19.58 -14.70
N ILE A 317 23.20 -20.76 -15.17
CA ILE A 317 21.87 -21.30 -14.90
C ILE A 317 22.00 -22.68 -14.28
N SER A 318 21.29 -22.89 -13.17
CA SER A 318 21.10 -24.19 -12.55
C SER A 318 19.61 -24.45 -12.38
N ILE A 319 19.05 -25.40 -13.13
CA ILE A 319 17.65 -25.82 -13.05
C ILE A 319 17.58 -27.21 -12.45
N ASN A 320 16.78 -27.39 -11.41
CA ASN A 320 16.45 -28.66 -10.81
C ASN A 320 14.93 -28.81 -10.71
N THR A 321 14.36 -29.81 -11.38
CA THR A 321 12.92 -30.11 -11.34
C THR A 321 12.60 -31.29 -10.42
N ALA A 322 13.47 -31.61 -9.48
CA ALA A 322 13.27 -32.71 -8.53
C ALA A 322 12.85 -34.06 -9.20
N GLY A 323 13.42 -34.37 -10.37
CA GLY A 323 13.09 -35.57 -11.12
C GLY A 323 11.78 -35.53 -11.90
N GLN A 324 11.09 -34.39 -11.95
CA GLN A 324 9.88 -34.17 -12.75
C GLN A 324 10.22 -33.65 -14.15
N THR A 325 9.21 -33.29 -14.94
CA THR A 325 9.36 -32.89 -16.35
C THR A 325 9.78 -31.45 -16.53
N LEU A 326 10.67 -31.20 -17.48
CA LEU A 326 10.92 -29.89 -18.10
C LEU A 326 10.38 -29.90 -19.54
N ASP A 327 9.35 -29.11 -19.80
CA ASP A 327 8.86 -28.87 -21.15
C ASP A 327 9.42 -27.53 -21.68
N ASN A 328 10.38 -27.61 -22.63
CA ASN A 328 11.02 -26.47 -23.27
C ASN A 328 10.74 -26.40 -24.76
N ARG A 329 9.61 -26.92 -25.22
CA ARG A 329 9.26 -26.91 -26.67
C ARG A 329 9.15 -25.49 -27.19
N GLY A 330 9.94 -25.16 -28.22
CA GLY A 330 10.04 -23.82 -28.79
C GLY A 330 10.57 -22.78 -27.81
N GLY A 331 10.97 -23.18 -26.59
CA GLY A 331 11.51 -22.27 -25.57
C GLY A 331 13.04 -22.14 -25.64
N THR A 332 13.60 -21.19 -24.95
CA THR A 332 15.03 -20.92 -24.93
C THR A 332 15.59 -20.96 -23.51
N LEU A 333 16.64 -21.73 -23.30
CA LEU A 333 17.50 -21.70 -22.12
C LEU A 333 18.84 -21.09 -22.55
N ASN A 334 19.16 -19.86 -22.12
CA ASN A 334 20.34 -19.13 -22.55
C ASN A 334 21.25 -18.79 -21.38
N SER A 335 22.40 -19.44 -21.28
CA SER A 335 23.41 -19.18 -20.25
C SER A 335 24.70 -18.66 -20.88
N LEU A 336 25.25 -17.57 -20.31
CA LEU A 336 26.53 -17.03 -20.75
C LEU A 336 27.74 -17.83 -20.24
N GLN A 337 27.57 -18.63 -19.19
CA GLN A 337 28.59 -19.48 -18.58
C GLN A 337 28.10 -20.92 -18.55
N GLU A 338 27.92 -21.48 -17.36
CA GLU A 338 27.47 -22.86 -17.17
C GLU A 338 25.95 -22.97 -17.24
N LEU A 339 25.45 -24.00 -17.92
CA LEU A 339 24.04 -24.42 -17.89
C LEU A 339 23.98 -25.83 -17.32
N THR A 340 23.42 -25.96 -16.13
CA THR A 340 23.15 -27.27 -15.51
C THR A 340 21.64 -27.50 -15.46
N VAL A 341 21.17 -28.64 -15.99
CA VAL A 341 19.76 -29.03 -15.94
C VAL A 341 19.66 -30.43 -15.35
N SER A 342 18.98 -30.58 -14.22
CA SER A 342 18.64 -31.80 -13.56
C SER A 342 17.14 -32.03 -13.61
N THR A 343 16.69 -33.02 -14.39
CA THR A 343 15.26 -33.28 -14.64
C THR A 343 15.02 -34.77 -14.88
N GLY A 344 13.80 -35.24 -14.62
CA GLY A 344 13.41 -36.62 -14.93
C GLY A 344 13.21 -36.86 -16.43
N ALA A 345 12.60 -35.91 -17.11
CA ALA A 345 12.44 -35.92 -18.56
C ALA A 345 12.49 -34.50 -19.10
N MET A 346 13.04 -34.33 -20.29
CA MET A 346 13.10 -33.01 -20.97
C MET A 346 12.55 -33.14 -22.40
N ASP A 347 11.62 -32.27 -22.74
CA ASP A 347 11.18 -32.08 -24.13
C ASP A 347 11.71 -30.74 -24.64
N ASN A 348 12.68 -30.81 -25.59
CA ASN A 348 13.31 -29.62 -26.18
C ASN A 348 13.09 -29.56 -27.71
N ARG A 349 11.98 -30.09 -28.22
CA ARG A 349 11.68 -30.01 -29.66
C ARG A 349 11.47 -28.54 -30.07
N SER A 350 12.14 -28.11 -31.11
CA SER A 350 12.11 -26.74 -31.61
C SER A 350 12.58 -25.67 -30.62
N GLY A 351 13.31 -26.07 -29.56
CA GLY A 351 13.87 -25.17 -28.54
C GLY A 351 15.38 -25.05 -28.66
#